data_bd89c36d2136caba3bfa8453f444daea
#
_entry.id   bd89c36d2136caba3bfa8453f444daea
#
_cell.length_a   1.000
_cell.length_b   1.000
_cell.length_c   1.000
_cell.angle_alpha   90.00
_cell.angle_beta   90.00
_cell.angle_gamma   90.00
#
_symmetry.space_group_name_H-M   'P 1'
#
loop_
_entity.id
_entity.type
_entity.pdbx_description
1 polymer ?
#
loop_
_entity_poly.entity_id
_entity_poly.type
_entity_poly.pdbx_seq_one_letter_code
_entity_poly.pdbx_strand_id
1 'polypeptide(L)'
;MKGGDAAFARACGEYARNDAFRSLNETIISNVGRDKDRGVRFARVPTGFETCTFCIMLASRGAVYHTRKSAGEFRHFHRHCDCKVVPGFEDDPDAELVEGVNPEELRDLYVRFKEIDDCGLPRIQEDALKHACLDRFAAQSGRQRIPSSELSEIFEAARRDAWNRFAREKTEQNYEATFGEFVRLLGGQYGATWECGSIRNIGGTDVYANPNGDELWVAAKISPYERFIKFLPSDQDVVPDIQTSLGYAEIKCPTSAKKISARLRHAKAQLESVGSGEKVTYLGLQKVNDVDRARAIAADMQSGGTAVNVWCILPDGQVARP
;
A
#
# COMPACT_ATOMS: atom_id res chain seq x y z
N MET A 1 6.00 28.33 20.65
CA MET A 1 7.04 27.51 21.27
C MET A 1 6.63 26.06 21.59
N LYS A 2 5.37 25.63 21.40
CA LYS A 2 4.92 24.25 21.70
C LYS A 2 5.21 23.19 20.60
N GLY A 3 5.67 23.57 19.42
CA GLY A 3 5.97 22.62 18.33
C GLY A 3 7.38 22.02 18.36
N GLY A 4 8.35 22.68 18.99
CA GLY A 4 9.74 22.23 19.09
C GLY A 4 9.91 21.01 19.98
N ASP A 5 9.21 20.96 21.10
CA ASP A 5 9.34 19.88 22.09
C ASP A 5 8.84 18.52 21.56
N ALA A 6 7.75 18.53 20.81
CA ALA A 6 7.21 17.28 20.22
C ALA A 6 8.08 16.75 19.06
N ALA A 7 8.69 17.62 18.27
CA ALA A 7 9.64 17.22 17.22
C ALA A 7 10.94 16.70 17.83
N PHE A 8 11.43 17.34 18.87
CA PHE A 8 12.62 16.89 19.61
C PHE A 8 12.38 15.52 20.28
N ALA A 9 11.24 15.34 20.97
CA ALA A 9 10.89 14.07 21.59
C ALA A 9 10.79 12.92 20.57
N ARG A 10 10.20 13.17 19.40
CA ARG A 10 10.17 12.18 18.29
C ARG A 10 11.57 11.85 17.82
N ALA A 11 12.42 12.84 17.56
CA ALA A 11 13.79 12.61 17.13
C ALA A 11 14.58 11.79 18.16
N CYS A 12 14.45 12.10 19.47
CA CYS A 12 15.07 11.31 20.54
C CYS A 12 14.56 9.86 20.55
N GLY A 13 13.24 9.64 20.37
CA GLY A 13 12.65 8.31 20.29
C GLY A 13 13.18 7.50 19.10
N GLU A 14 13.30 8.12 17.92
CA GLU A 14 13.89 7.49 16.73
C GLU A 14 15.37 7.11 16.95
N TYR A 15 16.17 7.99 17.55
CA TYR A 15 17.57 7.68 17.87
C TYR A 15 17.68 6.51 18.85
N ALA A 16 16.91 6.53 19.93
CA ALA A 16 16.93 5.46 20.93
C ALA A 16 16.51 4.11 20.33
N ARG A 17 15.47 4.10 19.47
CA ARG A 17 15.04 2.90 18.73
C ARG A 17 16.16 2.38 17.84
N ASN A 18 16.77 3.25 17.03
CA ASN A 18 17.82 2.87 16.11
C ASN A 18 19.04 2.31 16.83
N ASP A 19 19.44 2.90 17.96
CA ASP A 19 20.56 2.42 18.78
C ASP A 19 20.25 1.06 19.41
N ALA A 20 19.03 0.83 19.88
CA ALA A 20 18.62 -0.46 20.42
C ALA A 20 18.66 -1.56 19.33
N PHE A 21 18.10 -1.30 18.13
CA PHE A 21 18.19 -2.23 17.01
C PHE A 21 19.63 -2.50 16.57
N ARG A 22 20.43 -1.47 16.51
CA ARG A 22 21.85 -1.59 16.17
C ARG A 22 22.59 -2.48 17.15
N SER A 23 22.42 -2.25 18.44
CA SER A 23 23.06 -3.03 19.50
C SER A 23 22.64 -4.50 19.46
N LEU A 24 21.36 -4.78 19.21
CA LEU A 24 20.85 -6.15 19.05
C LEU A 24 21.50 -6.83 17.85
N ASN A 25 21.47 -6.20 16.69
CA ASN A 25 22.04 -6.74 15.45
C ASN A 25 23.56 -6.97 15.59
N GLU A 26 24.29 -6.05 16.23
CA GLU A 26 25.72 -6.20 16.50
C GLU A 26 26.03 -7.38 17.41
N THR A 27 25.21 -7.61 18.42
CA THR A 27 25.36 -8.75 19.33
C THR A 27 25.20 -10.08 18.59
N ILE A 28 24.15 -10.18 17.74
CA ILE A 28 23.89 -11.41 16.96
C ILE A 28 25.04 -11.66 15.98
N ILE A 29 25.48 -10.66 15.21
CA ILE A 29 26.58 -10.79 14.25
C ILE A 29 27.88 -11.21 14.94
N SER A 30 28.17 -10.65 16.11
CA SER A 30 29.37 -10.99 16.88
C SER A 30 29.34 -12.43 17.37
N ASN A 31 28.17 -12.92 17.82
CA ASN A 31 27.97 -14.29 18.24
C ASN A 31 28.11 -15.28 17.07
N VAL A 32 27.45 -14.97 15.93
CA VAL A 32 27.59 -15.81 14.71
C VAL A 32 29.04 -15.85 14.23
N GLY A 33 29.75 -14.72 14.25
CA GLY A 33 31.16 -14.65 13.89
C GLY A 33 32.07 -15.49 14.80
N ARG A 34 31.74 -15.62 16.08
CA ARG A 34 32.43 -16.51 17.03
C ARG A 34 32.13 -17.97 16.76
N ASP A 35 30.90 -18.31 16.39
CA ASP A 35 30.43 -19.68 16.19
C ASP A 35 30.46 -20.13 14.69
N LYS A 36 31.18 -19.39 13.84
CA LYS A 36 31.26 -19.67 12.37
C LYS A 36 31.73 -21.09 12.05
N ASP A 37 32.63 -21.65 12.86
CA ASP A 37 33.16 -22.98 12.66
C ASP A 37 32.10 -24.09 12.95
N ARG A 38 30.97 -23.72 13.54
CA ARG A 38 29.79 -24.58 13.75
C ARG A 38 28.77 -24.52 12.63
N GLY A 39 29.09 -23.81 11.53
CA GLY A 39 28.17 -23.61 10.41
C GLY A 39 27.11 -22.53 10.64
N VAL A 40 27.13 -21.85 11.78
CA VAL A 40 26.15 -20.80 12.10
C VAL A 40 26.29 -19.63 11.13
N ARG A 41 25.18 -19.22 10.56
CA ARG A 41 25.06 -18.09 9.63
C ARG A 41 24.00 -17.14 10.14
N PHE A 42 23.74 -16.06 9.43
CA PHE A 42 22.60 -15.20 9.68
C PHE A 42 21.97 -14.69 8.40
N ALA A 43 20.68 -14.37 8.50
CA ALA A 43 19.91 -13.69 7.47
C ALA A 43 19.61 -12.24 7.87
N ARG A 44 19.30 -11.44 6.88
CA ARG A 44 18.65 -10.12 7.07
C ARG A 44 17.15 -10.33 6.91
N VAL A 45 16.35 -9.92 7.86
CA VAL A 45 14.90 -10.07 7.84
C VAL A 45 14.24 -8.69 7.94
N PRO A 46 13.48 -8.25 6.91
CA PRO A 46 12.72 -7.02 6.96
C PRO A 46 11.57 -7.17 7.96
N THR A 47 11.41 -6.19 8.85
CA THR A 47 10.39 -6.25 9.91
C THR A 47 9.45 -5.05 9.93
N GLY A 48 9.73 -4.02 9.17
CA GLY A 48 8.97 -2.77 9.11
C GLY A 48 8.42 -2.47 7.71
N PHE A 49 7.99 -1.25 7.54
CA PHE A 49 7.37 -0.75 6.31
C PHE A 49 8.30 0.11 5.43
N GLU A 50 9.46 0.50 5.97
CA GLU A 50 10.43 1.33 5.24
C GLU A 50 11.56 0.48 4.63
N THR A 51 11.26 -0.76 4.27
CA THR A 51 12.26 -1.68 3.72
C THR A 51 12.65 -1.24 2.31
N CYS A 52 13.90 -0.83 2.15
CA CYS A 52 14.44 -0.37 0.86
C CYS A 52 14.88 -1.55 -0.03
N THR A 53 15.02 -1.28 -1.34
CA THR A 53 15.49 -2.27 -2.33
C THR A 53 16.77 -2.99 -1.90
N PHE A 54 17.71 -2.26 -1.28
CA PHE A 54 18.95 -2.85 -0.78
C PHE A 54 18.72 -3.85 0.35
N CYS A 55 17.82 -3.54 1.29
CA CYS A 55 17.47 -4.46 2.39
C CYS A 55 16.74 -5.70 1.86
N ILE A 56 15.84 -5.55 0.89
CA ILE A 56 15.17 -6.69 0.25
C ILE A 56 16.20 -7.57 -0.47
N MET A 57 17.14 -6.97 -1.21
CA MET A 57 18.22 -7.71 -1.87
C MET A 57 19.06 -8.53 -0.89
N LEU A 58 19.41 -7.95 0.26
CA LEU A 58 20.14 -8.69 1.29
C LEU A 58 19.30 -9.81 1.93
N ALA A 59 18.03 -9.56 2.18
CA ALA A 59 17.11 -10.52 2.78
C ALA A 59 16.80 -11.69 1.84
N SER A 60 16.71 -11.43 0.54
CA SER A 60 16.42 -12.45 -0.49
C SER A 60 17.51 -13.52 -0.64
N ARG A 61 18.67 -13.31 -0.05
CA ARG A 61 19.78 -14.27 -0.04
C ARG A 61 19.65 -15.32 1.08
N GLY A 62 18.71 -15.12 2.00
CA GLY A 62 18.53 -16.01 3.13
C GLY A 62 19.70 -16.04 4.12
N ALA A 63 19.91 -17.15 4.78
CA ALA A 63 20.93 -17.31 5.83
C ALA A 63 22.31 -17.65 5.25
N VAL A 64 22.93 -16.72 4.55
CA VAL A 64 24.26 -16.91 3.91
C VAL A 64 25.37 -16.11 4.56
N TYR A 65 25.06 -15.22 5.51
CA TYR A 65 26.03 -14.26 6.03
C TYR A 65 26.76 -14.79 7.25
N HIS A 66 28.10 -14.67 7.26
CA HIS A 66 28.96 -15.03 8.38
C HIS A 66 29.65 -13.82 9.02
N THR A 67 29.72 -12.71 8.31
CA THR A 67 30.45 -11.54 8.75
C THR A 67 29.66 -10.27 8.50
N ARG A 68 29.97 -9.25 9.27
CA ARG A 68 29.47 -7.88 9.11
C ARG A 68 29.66 -7.37 7.68
N LYS A 69 30.82 -7.64 7.06
CA LYS A 69 31.17 -7.21 5.72
C LYS A 69 30.29 -7.87 4.66
N SER A 70 30.03 -9.16 4.77
CA SER A 70 29.21 -9.90 3.82
C SER A 70 27.73 -9.54 3.86
N ALA A 71 27.22 -9.08 5.02
CA ALA A 71 25.84 -8.64 5.20
C ALA A 71 25.59 -7.16 4.87
N GLY A 72 26.55 -6.51 4.21
CA GLY A 72 26.55 -5.06 4.03
C GLY A 72 27.02 -4.36 5.32
N GLU A 73 28.20 -3.76 5.28
CA GLU A 73 28.77 -3.04 6.45
C GLU A 73 27.78 -2.01 7.02
N PHE A 74 27.87 -1.73 8.32
CA PHE A 74 26.98 -0.85 9.09
C PHE A 74 26.76 0.56 8.55
N ARG A 75 27.48 0.98 7.56
CA ARG A 75 27.19 2.21 6.79
C ARG A 75 25.85 2.13 6.03
N HIS A 76 25.26 0.94 5.91
CA HIS A 76 24.02 0.66 5.20
C HIS A 76 22.81 0.39 6.10
N PHE A 77 22.95 0.43 7.43
CA PHE A 77 21.81 0.67 8.29
C PHE A 77 21.50 2.16 8.25
N HIS A 78 20.79 2.58 7.22
CA HIS A 78 20.33 3.96 7.12
C HIS A 78 19.33 4.28 8.24
N ARG A 79 19.05 5.55 8.42
CA ARG A 79 18.26 6.09 9.55
C ARG A 79 16.91 5.41 9.78
N HIS A 80 16.32 4.81 8.76
CA HIS A 80 15.02 4.15 8.79
C HIS A 80 15.11 2.67 8.41
N CYS A 81 16.29 2.04 8.57
CA CYS A 81 16.43 0.61 8.30
C CYS A 81 15.68 -0.20 9.35
N ASP A 82 14.75 -1.03 8.88
CA ASP A 82 13.89 -1.89 9.70
C ASP A 82 14.32 -3.35 9.74
N CYS A 83 15.45 -3.69 9.10
CA CYS A 83 15.92 -5.05 9.04
C CYS A 83 16.50 -5.54 10.38
N LYS A 84 16.09 -6.74 10.81
CA LYS A 84 16.71 -7.48 11.89
C LYS A 84 17.70 -8.50 11.34
N VAL A 85 18.73 -8.78 12.13
CA VAL A 85 19.61 -9.92 11.94
C VAL A 85 19.02 -11.12 12.67
N VAL A 86 18.88 -12.26 11.99
CA VAL A 86 18.35 -13.47 12.58
C VAL A 86 19.37 -14.58 12.37
N PRO A 87 19.84 -15.30 13.43
CA PRO A 87 20.75 -16.41 13.28
C PRO A 87 20.03 -17.59 12.63
N GLY A 88 20.71 -18.27 11.70
CA GLY A 88 20.28 -19.50 11.05
C GLY A 88 21.23 -20.62 11.37
N PHE A 89 20.67 -21.78 11.71
CA PHE A 89 21.41 -22.99 12.05
C PHE A 89 21.17 -24.09 11.02
N GLU A 90 20.33 -23.80 10.04
CA GLU A 90 19.99 -24.72 8.95
C GLU A 90 21.07 -24.69 7.86
N ASP A 91 21.32 -25.85 7.27
CA ASP A 91 22.22 -25.96 6.12
C ASP A 91 21.61 -25.35 4.84
N ASP A 92 20.29 -25.27 4.78
CA ASP A 92 19.57 -24.64 3.69
C ASP A 92 19.49 -23.11 3.88
N PRO A 93 20.13 -22.34 3.01
CA PRO A 93 20.08 -20.88 3.09
C PRO A 93 18.68 -20.31 2.80
N ASP A 94 17.83 -21.07 2.12
CA ASP A 94 16.47 -20.67 1.78
C ASP A 94 15.44 -21.10 2.84
N ALA A 95 15.91 -21.70 3.95
CA ALA A 95 15.05 -22.04 5.08
C ALA A 95 14.34 -20.80 5.65
N GLU A 96 13.06 -20.93 5.94
CA GLU A 96 12.25 -19.89 6.56
C GLU A 96 12.61 -19.73 8.04
N LEU A 97 13.53 -18.81 8.35
CA LEU A 97 13.99 -18.54 9.72
C LEU A 97 12.98 -17.76 10.56
N VAL A 98 12.06 -17.09 9.93
CA VAL A 98 11.00 -16.30 10.58
C VAL A 98 9.71 -16.57 9.82
N GLU A 99 8.70 -17.05 10.53
CA GLU A 99 7.39 -17.35 9.97
C GLU A 99 6.87 -16.23 9.05
N GLY A 100 6.49 -16.59 7.83
CA GLY A 100 6.03 -15.66 6.78
C GLY A 100 7.13 -14.79 6.16
N VAL A 101 8.41 -15.19 6.26
CA VAL A 101 9.53 -14.54 5.55
C VAL A 101 10.32 -15.60 4.77
N ASN A 102 9.85 -15.86 3.56
CA ASN A 102 10.50 -16.81 2.64
C ASN A 102 11.53 -16.07 1.77
N PRO A 103 12.79 -16.51 1.71
CA PRO A 103 13.83 -15.90 0.87
C PRO A 103 13.49 -15.90 -0.63
N GLU A 104 12.79 -16.90 -1.13
CA GLU A 104 12.38 -16.99 -2.53
C GLU A 104 11.35 -15.90 -2.87
N GLU A 105 10.34 -15.73 -2.05
CA GLU A 105 9.36 -14.64 -2.20
C GLU A 105 10.02 -13.25 -2.11
N LEU A 106 11.05 -13.11 -1.28
CA LEU A 106 11.84 -11.89 -1.20
C LEU A 106 12.69 -11.65 -2.47
N ARG A 107 13.12 -12.71 -3.18
CA ARG A 107 13.78 -12.57 -4.50
C ARG A 107 12.82 -12.01 -5.52
N ASP A 108 11.60 -12.50 -5.57
CA ASP A 108 10.57 -11.99 -6.47
C ASP A 108 10.25 -10.52 -6.16
N LEU A 109 10.15 -10.19 -4.88
CA LEU A 109 9.95 -8.82 -4.43
C LEU A 109 11.13 -7.91 -4.82
N TYR A 110 12.38 -8.40 -4.73
CA TYR A 110 13.56 -7.67 -5.18
C TYR A 110 13.54 -7.39 -6.68
N VAL A 111 13.18 -8.38 -7.50
CA VAL A 111 13.05 -8.21 -8.96
C VAL A 111 12.05 -7.09 -9.26
N ARG A 112 10.88 -7.11 -8.62
CA ARG A 112 9.87 -6.06 -8.79
C ARG A 112 10.35 -4.68 -8.34
N PHE A 113 11.08 -4.60 -7.26
CA PHE A 113 11.67 -3.32 -6.83
C PHE A 113 12.65 -2.78 -7.85
N LYS A 114 13.45 -3.66 -8.49
CA LYS A 114 14.34 -3.28 -9.58
C LYS A 114 13.56 -2.78 -10.81
N GLU A 115 12.48 -3.46 -11.18
CA GLU A 115 11.60 -3.01 -12.26
C GLU A 115 11.04 -1.62 -12.00
N ILE A 116 10.62 -1.34 -10.74
CA ILE A 116 10.14 -0.01 -10.32
C ILE A 116 11.27 1.03 -10.40
N ASP A 117 12.48 0.71 -9.91
CA ASP A 117 13.64 1.61 -9.98
C ASP A 117 14.01 1.95 -11.43
N ASP A 118 13.84 1.00 -12.35
CA ASP A 118 14.25 1.13 -13.74
C ASP A 118 13.16 1.75 -14.64
N CYS A 119 11.92 1.97 -14.16
CA CYS A 119 10.84 2.52 -15.00
C CYS A 119 10.88 4.05 -15.15
N GLY A 120 11.79 4.75 -14.48
CA GLY A 120 12.02 6.19 -14.64
C GLY A 120 10.90 7.07 -14.05
N LEU A 121 10.14 6.53 -13.10
CA LEU A 121 9.12 7.28 -12.37
C LEU A 121 9.78 8.26 -11.37
N PRO A 122 9.08 9.33 -10.97
CA PRO A 122 9.53 10.16 -9.87
C PRO A 122 9.60 9.36 -8.57
N ARG A 123 10.54 9.73 -7.71
CA ARG A 123 10.79 9.06 -6.43
C ARG A 123 9.53 8.83 -5.58
N ILE A 124 8.62 9.80 -5.54
CA ILE A 124 7.36 9.67 -4.77
C ILE A 124 6.50 8.51 -5.32
N GLN A 125 6.47 8.33 -6.65
CA GLN A 125 5.72 7.23 -7.27
C GLN A 125 6.44 5.90 -7.09
N GLU A 126 7.76 5.87 -7.22
CA GLU A 126 8.57 4.68 -6.92
C GLU A 126 8.33 4.21 -5.48
N ASP A 127 8.40 5.14 -4.52
CA ASP A 127 8.17 4.83 -3.11
C ASP A 127 6.75 4.30 -2.89
N ALA A 128 5.72 4.90 -3.50
CA ALA A 128 4.34 4.43 -3.41
C ALA A 128 4.17 3.00 -3.96
N LEU A 129 4.77 2.69 -5.11
CA LEU A 129 4.72 1.35 -5.70
C LEU A 129 5.45 0.32 -4.85
N LYS A 130 6.63 0.66 -4.32
CA LYS A 130 7.37 -0.21 -3.42
C LYS A 130 6.61 -0.49 -2.13
N HIS A 131 5.96 0.52 -1.56
CA HIS A 131 5.09 0.35 -0.39
C HIS A 131 3.90 -0.56 -0.69
N ALA A 132 3.28 -0.42 -1.87
CA ALA A 132 2.21 -1.31 -2.30
C ALA A 132 2.67 -2.78 -2.42
N CYS A 133 3.87 -3.01 -2.98
CA CYS A 133 4.46 -4.35 -3.03
C CYS A 133 4.71 -4.92 -1.63
N LEU A 134 5.23 -4.11 -0.71
CA LEU A 134 5.49 -4.51 0.67
C LEU A 134 4.20 -4.80 1.44
N ASP A 135 3.13 -4.03 1.22
CA ASP A 135 1.82 -4.27 1.83
C ASP A 135 1.26 -5.62 1.39
N ARG A 136 1.32 -5.92 0.08
CA ARG A 136 0.92 -7.22 -0.46
C ARG A 136 1.73 -8.38 0.11
N PHE A 137 3.05 -8.25 0.13
CA PHE A 137 3.93 -9.25 0.72
C PHE A 137 3.60 -9.52 2.20
N ALA A 138 3.37 -8.45 2.97
CA ALA A 138 2.98 -8.55 4.36
C ALA A 138 1.61 -9.22 4.57
N ALA A 139 0.65 -8.91 3.71
CA ALA A 139 -0.68 -9.52 3.76
C ALA A 139 -0.62 -11.04 3.47
N GLN A 140 0.18 -11.45 2.49
CA GLN A 140 0.43 -12.86 2.18
C GLN A 140 1.10 -13.61 3.33
N SER A 141 1.99 -12.94 4.06
CA SER A 141 2.69 -13.47 5.23
C SER A 141 1.89 -13.38 6.53
N GLY A 142 0.63 -12.96 6.50
CA GLY A 142 -0.20 -12.73 7.69
C GLY A 142 0.28 -11.58 8.59
N ARG A 143 1.12 -10.69 8.07
CA ARG A 143 1.71 -9.56 8.80
C ARG A 143 1.06 -8.24 8.41
N GLN A 144 0.77 -7.42 9.39
CA GLN A 144 0.36 -6.03 9.17
C GLN A 144 1.61 -5.14 9.12
N ARG A 145 1.83 -4.41 8.03
CA ARG A 145 3.06 -3.63 7.84
C ARG A 145 2.88 -2.12 7.95
N ILE A 146 1.90 -1.57 7.28
CA ILE A 146 1.71 -0.13 7.19
C ILE A 146 0.30 0.20 7.67
N PRO A 147 0.15 1.20 8.55
CA PRO A 147 -1.16 1.77 8.84
C PRO A 147 -1.85 2.19 7.53
N SER A 148 -3.09 1.78 7.36
CA SER A 148 -3.84 2.06 6.12
C SER A 148 -3.97 3.56 5.81
N SER A 149 -3.96 4.40 6.85
CA SER A 149 -3.95 5.86 6.72
C SER A 149 -2.67 6.38 6.06
N GLU A 150 -1.51 5.84 6.41
CA GLU A 150 -0.21 6.22 5.82
C GLU A 150 -0.12 5.78 4.35
N LEU A 151 -0.60 4.59 4.02
CA LEU A 151 -0.61 4.11 2.65
C LEU A 151 -1.49 4.99 1.75
N SER A 152 -2.64 5.42 2.24
CA SER A 152 -3.52 6.36 1.54
C SER A 152 -2.83 7.72 1.30
N GLU A 153 -2.05 8.22 2.27
CA GLU A 153 -1.27 9.45 2.12
C GLU A 153 -0.15 9.32 1.09
N ILE A 154 0.54 8.18 1.06
CA ILE A 154 1.57 7.87 0.06
C ILE A 154 0.96 7.83 -1.34
N PHE A 155 -0.17 7.16 -1.52
CA PHE A 155 -0.89 7.13 -2.79
C PHE A 155 -1.36 8.52 -3.22
N GLU A 156 -1.85 9.34 -2.29
CA GLU A 156 -2.27 10.69 -2.59
C GLU A 156 -1.09 11.59 -3.01
N ALA A 157 0.07 11.44 -2.39
CA ALA A 157 1.27 12.18 -2.78
C ALA A 157 1.74 11.80 -4.19
N ALA A 158 1.79 10.50 -4.50
CA ALA A 158 2.19 9.99 -5.80
C ALA A 158 1.19 10.41 -6.91
N ARG A 159 -0.11 10.34 -6.61
CA ARG A 159 -1.17 10.79 -7.51
C ARG A 159 -1.04 12.28 -7.83
N ARG A 160 -0.84 13.13 -6.83
CA ARG A 160 -0.69 14.57 -7.03
C ARG A 160 0.48 14.91 -7.93
N ASP A 161 1.60 14.24 -7.77
CA ASP A 161 2.76 14.48 -8.61
C ASP A 161 2.51 14.06 -10.07
N ALA A 162 1.92 12.89 -10.29
CA ALA A 162 1.53 12.43 -11.62
C ALA A 162 0.51 13.38 -12.27
N TRP A 163 -0.51 13.79 -11.51
CA TRP A 163 -1.53 14.72 -11.98
C TRP A 163 -0.97 16.08 -12.33
N ASN A 164 -0.09 16.64 -11.49
CA ASN A 164 0.55 17.93 -11.75
C ASN A 164 1.40 17.94 -13.01
N ARG A 165 2.00 16.79 -13.38
CA ARG A 165 2.72 16.67 -14.64
C ARG A 165 1.78 16.59 -15.83
N PHE A 166 0.76 15.76 -15.76
CA PHE A 166 -0.28 15.66 -16.78
C PHE A 166 -0.99 17.00 -16.99
N ALA A 167 -1.28 17.75 -15.92
CA ALA A 167 -2.01 19.02 -15.99
C ALA A 167 -1.26 20.12 -16.77
N ARG A 168 0.05 19.99 -16.98
CA ARG A 168 0.83 20.95 -17.80
C ARG A 168 0.48 20.85 -19.27
N GLU A 169 0.20 19.66 -19.75
CA GLU A 169 -0.23 19.39 -21.11
C GLU A 169 -1.17 18.19 -21.11
N LYS A 170 -2.47 18.45 -21.17
CA LYS A 170 -3.54 17.45 -21.03
C LYS A 170 -3.79 16.71 -22.33
N THR A 171 -2.84 15.88 -22.72
CA THR A 171 -2.98 14.96 -23.87
C THR A 171 -3.11 13.53 -23.38
N GLU A 172 -3.76 12.68 -24.14
CA GLU A 172 -3.87 11.25 -23.85
C GLU A 172 -2.49 10.62 -23.67
N GLN A 173 -1.55 10.97 -24.55
CA GLN A 173 -0.18 10.47 -24.48
C GLN A 173 0.52 10.84 -23.16
N ASN A 174 0.38 12.07 -22.67
CA ASN A 174 0.94 12.49 -21.39
C ASN A 174 0.26 11.84 -20.21
N TYR A 175 -1.05 11.60 -20.31
CA TYR A 175 -1.82 10.89 -19.29
C TYR A 175 -1.32 9.45 -19.13
N GLU A 176 -1.24 8.69 -20.23
CA GLU A 176 -0.74 7.31 -20.22
C GLU A 176 0.73 7.23 -19.79
N ALA A 177 1.56 8.16 -20.27
CA ALA A 177 2.98 8.18 -19.91
C ALA A 177 3.26 8.51 -18.43
N THR A 178 2.32 9.09 -17.72
CA THR A 178 2.51 9.49 -16.31
C THR A 178 1.51 8.83 -15.37
N PHE A 179 0.25 9.18 -15.48
CA PHE A 179 -0.74 8.77 -14.50
C PHE A 179 -1.36 7.40 -14.83
N GLY A 180 -1.66 7.15 -16.10
CA GLY A 180 -2.17 5.85 -16.55
C GLY A 180 -1.18 4.72 -16.26
N GLU A 181 0.09 4.96 -16.53
CA GLU A 181 1.16 4.00 -16.20
C GLU A 181 1.29 3.77 -14.69
N PHE A 182 1.21 4.81 -13.89
CA PHE A 182 1.21 4.69 -12.42
C PHE A 182 0.07 3.79 -11.92
N VAL A 183 -1.16 4.03 -12.39
CA VAL A 183 -2.32 3.21 -12.00
C VAL A 183 -2.18 1.77 -12.48
N ARG A 184 -1.69 1.56 -13.71
CA ARG A 184 -1.46 0.24 -14.28
C ARG A 184 -0.42 -0.56 -13.48
N LEU A 185 0.66 0.08 -13.06
CA LEU A 185 1.69 -0.53 -12.21
C LEU A 185 1.13 -0.90 -10.83
N LEU A 186 0.33 -0.03 -10.21
CA LEU A 186 -0.36 -0.36 -8.95
C LEU A 186 -1.25 -1.59 -9.11
N GLY A 187 -2.07 -1.67 -10.16
CA GLY A 187 -2.94 -2.81 -10.44
C GLY A 187 -2.16 -4.11 -10.57
N GLY A 188 -1.04 -4.09 -11.28
CA GLY A 188 -0.15 -5.23 -11.41
C GLY A 188 0.40 -5.75 -10.07
N GLN A 189 0.49 -4.90 -9.05
CA GLN A 189 0.94 -5.29 -7.70
C GLN A 189 -0.16 -5.93 -6.85
N TYR A 190 -1.43 -5.61 -7.11
CA TYR A 190 -2.55 -6.06 -6.29
C TYR A 190 -3.40 -7.17 -6.91
N GLY A 191 -3.13 -7.59 -8.12
CA GLY A 191 -3.77 -8.75 -8.76
C GLY A 191 -4.86 -8.41 -9.78
N ALA A 192 -5.63 -7.34 -9.62
CA ALA A 192 -6.55 -6.87 -10.65
C ALA A 192 -5.80 -6.09 -11.74
N THR A 193 -6.34 -6.05 -12.95
CA THR A 193 -5.91 -5.07 -13.95
C THR A 193 -6.55 -3.72 -13.63
N TRP A 194 -5.75 -2.68 -13.47
CA TRP A 194 -6.22 -1.33 -13.21
C TRP A 194 -6.19 -0.49 -14.50
N GLU A 195 -7.27 0.24 -14.72
CA GLU A 195 -7.44 1.10 -15.87
C GLU A 195 -7.93 2.48 -15.42
N CYS A 196 -7.51 3.53 -16.13
CA CYS A 196 -8.08 4.86 -16.00
C CYS A 196 -8.90 5.20 -17.23
N GLY A 197 -10.18 5.52 -17.01
CA GLY A 197 -11.07 5.93 -18.07
C GLY A 197 -10.88 7.37 -18.49
N SER A 198 -11.31 7.69 -19.70
CA SER A 198 -11.49 9.06 -20.17
C SER A 198 -12.84 9.19 -20.86
N ILE A 199 -13.42 10.39 -20.80
CA ILE A 199 -14.62 10.75 -21.55
C ILE A 199 -14.40 12.09 -22.25
N ARG A 200 -15.05 12.27 -23.40
CA ARG A 200 -15.11 13.57 -24.06
C ARG A 200 -16.35 14.30 -23.56
N ASN A 201 -16.17 15.45 -22.92
CA ASN A 201 -17.29 16.24 -22.43
C ASN A 201 -18.05 16.96 -23.59
N ILE A 202 -19.18 17.57 -23.27
CA ILE A 202 -20.03 18.28 -24.23
C ILE A 202 -19.27 19.45 -24.92
N GLY A 203 -18.25 20.01 -24.27
CA GLY A 203 -17.38 21.05 -24.82
C GLY A 203 -16.25 20.53 -25.71
N GLY A 204 -16.18 19.22 -25.96
CA GLY A 204 -15.14 18.57 -26.79
C GLY A 204 -13.78 18.44 -26.11
N THR A 205 -13.70 18.67 -24.78
CA THR A 205 -12.50 18.48 -23.98
C THR A 205 -12.49 17.07 -23.37
N ASP A 206 -11.35 16.40 -23.42
CA ASP A 206 -11.18 15.10 -22.77
C ASP A 206 -11.04 15.26 -21.26
N VAL A 207 -11.86 14.53 -20.51
CA VAL A 207 -11.83 14.42 -19.05
C VAL A 207 -11.31 13.05 -18.68
N TYR A 208 -10.29 13.00 -17.86
CA TYR A 208 -9.60 11.78 -17.46
C TYR A 208 -9.92 11.45 -16.00
N ALA A 209 -9.97 10.14 -15.69
CA ALA A 209 -10.11 9.68 -14.32
C ALA A 209 -8.95 10.20 -13.45
N ASN A 210 -9.28 10.62 -12.23
CA ASN A 210 -8.32 11.17 -11.31
C ASN A 210 -8.58 10.63 -9.89
N PRO A 211 -8.40 9.31 -9.67
CA PRO A 211 -8.63 8.71 -8.36
C PRO A 211 -7.73 9.34 -7.30
N ASN A 212 -8.28 9.63 -6.15
CA ASN A 212 -7.53 10.14 -5.00
C ASN A 212 -6.87 8.99 -4.22
N GLY A 213 -6.01 9.32 -3.23
CA GLY A 213 -5.27 8.33 -2.45
C GLY A 213 -6.16 7.37 -1.66
N ASP A 214 -7.34 7.81 -1.22
CA ASP A 214 -8.32 6.96 -0.52
C ASP A 214 -8.97 5.96 -1.48
N GLU A 215 -9.30 6.40 -2.70
CA GLU A 215 -9.84 5.53 -3.75
C GLU A 215 -8.81 4.51 -4.21
N LEU A 216 -7.56 4.90 -4.40
CA LEU A 216 -6.46 4.00 -4.73
C LEU A 216 -6.23 2.98 -3.61
N TRP A 217 -6.31 3.40 -2.35
CA TRP A 217 -6.18 2.48 -1.21
C TRP A 217 -7.33 1.46 -1.17
N VAL A 218 -8.58 1.89 -1.35
CA VAL A 218 -9.74 0.98 -1.40
C VAL A 218 -9.61 0.02 -2.59
N ALA A 219 -9.25 0.53 -3.77
CA ALA A 219 -9.02 -0.30 -4.94
C ALA A 219 -7.95 -1.37 -4.70
N ALA A 220 -6.85 -1.02 -4.01
CA ALA A 220 -5.83 -1.97 -3.63
C ALA A 220 -6.36 -3.11 -2.74
N LYS A 221 -7.24 -2.79 -1.77
CA LYS A 221 -7.80 -3.80 -0.84
C LYS A 221 -8.86 -4.69 -1.49
N ILE A 222 -9.60 -4.22 -2.49
CA ILE A 222 -10.58 -5.04 -3.21
C ILE A 222 -9.98 -5.79 -4.42
N SER A 223 -8.81 -5.40 -4.89
CA SER A 223 -8.15 -6.02 -6.05
C SER A 223 -7.99 -7.54 -6.00
N PRO A 224 -7.77 -8.20 -4.83
CA PRO A 224 -7.72 -9.65 -4.76
C PRO A 224 -9.04 -10.34 -5.13
N TYR A 225 -10.16 -9.62 -5.10
CA TYR A 225 -11.51 -10.14 -5.35
C TYR A 225 -12.05 -9.77 -6.72
N GLU A 226 -11.34 -8.92 -7.48
CA GLU A 226 -11.75 -8.39 -8.76
C GLU A 226 -10.80 -8.82 -9.89
N ARG A 227 -11.31 -8.94 -11.11
CA ARG A 227 -10.49 -9.23 -12.31
C ARG A 227 -9.91 -7.94 -12.88
N PHE A 228 -10.71 -6.88 -12.89
CA PHE A 228 -10.27 -5.54 -13.28
C PHE A 228 -10.95 -4.48 -12.43
N ILE A 229 -10.32 -3.31 -12.34
CA ILE A 229 -10.85 -2.09 -11.75
C ILE A 229 -10.56 -0.96 -12.71
N LYS A 230 -11.62 -0.33 -13.23
CA LYS A 230 -11.51 0.84 -14.09
C LYS A 230 -12.00 2.07 -13.36
N PHE A 231 -11.12 3.02 -13.12
CA PHE A 231 -11.48 4.32 -12.57
C PHE A 231 -12.24 5.12 -13.62
N LEU A 232 -13.35 5.71 -13.22
CA LEU A 232 -14.20 6.48 -14.10
C LEU A 232 -13.93 7.98 -13.96
N PRO A 233 -13.89 8.73 -15.05
CA PRO A 233 -13.75 10.18 -14.98
C PRO A 233 -15.03 10.80 -14.44
N SER A 234 -14.93 11.66 -13.45
CA SER A 234 -16.04 12.43 -12.89
C SER A 234 -16.05 13.83 -13.53
N ASP A 235 -16.93 14.06 -14.47
CA ASP A 235 -17.22 15.40 -14.99
C ASP A 235 -18.42 16.05 -14.26
N GLN A 236 -19.22 15.24 -13.59
CA GLN A 236 -20.39 15.66 -12.79
C GLN A 236 -20.56 14.68 -11.62
N ASP A 237 -21.14 15.13 -10.51
CA ASP A 237 -21.37 14.37 -9.28
C ASP A 237 -22.23 13.08 -9.38
N VAL A 238 -22.51 12.63 -10.59
CA VAL A 238 -23.51 11.59 -10.89
C VAL A 238 -22.87 10.26 -11.39
N VAL A 239 -21.57 10.21 -11.59
CA VAL A 239 -20.87 9.02 -12.08
C VAL A 239 -20.23 8.27 -10.93
N PRO A 240 -20.39 6.92 -10.82
CA PRO A 240 -19.66 6.12 -9.83
C PRO A 240 -18.14 6.24 -10.00
N ASP A 241 -17.42 6.02 -8.92
CA ASP A 241 -15.95 6.18 -8.91
C ASP A 241 -15.25 5.11 -9.77
N ILE A 242 -15.77 3.87 -9.76
CA ILE A 242 -15.15 2.74 -10.48
C ILE A 242 -16.17 1.82 -11.17
N GLN A 243 -15.66 1.17 -12.21
CA GLN A 243 -16.26 -0.04 -12.78
C GLN A 243 -15.39 -1.25 -12.45
N THR A 244 -16.00 -2.35 -12.04
CA THR A 244 -15.33 -3.61 -11.73
C THR A 244 -15.84 -4.75 -12.59
N SER A 245 -15.28 -5.94 -12.42
CA SER A 245 -15.69 -7.16 -13.10
C SER A 245 -17.15 -7.57 -12.81
N LEU A 246 -17.73 -7.07 -11.73
CA LEU A 246 -19.12 -7.36 -11.32
C LEU A 246 -20.11 -6.27 -11.74
N GLY A 247 -19.66 -5.03 -11.88
CA GLY A 247 -20.53 -3.90 -12.22
C GLY A 247 -19.94 -2.57 -11.83
N TYR A 248 -20.74 -1.71 -11.22
CA TYR A 248 -20.33 -0.36 -10.81
C TYR A 248 -20.19 -0.27 -9.31
N ALA A 249 -19.18 0.46 -8.86
CA ALA A 249 -18.99 0.68 -7.44
C ALA A 249 -18.67 2.14 -7.12
N GLU A 250 -19.15 2.56 -5.95
CA GLU A 250 -18.91 3.86 -5.37
C GLU A 250 -18.02 3.72 -4.16
N ILE A 251 -17.00 4.55 -4.04
CA ILE A 251 -16.04 4.55 -2.93
C ILE A 251 -16.31 5.73 -2.01
N LYS A 252 -16.49 5.46 -0.73
CA LYS A 252 -16.68 6.50 0.28
C LYS A 252 -15.73 6.27 1.46
N CYS A 253 -14.86 7.26 1.72
CA CYS A 253 -13.90 7.25 2.81
C CYS A 253 -14.22 8.37 3.82
N PRO A 254 -15.18 8.16 4.72
CA PRO A 254 -15.54 9.14 5.73
C PRO A 254 -14.42 9.30 6.77
N THR A 255 -14.29 10.49 7.33
CA THR A 255 -13.34 10.78 8.42
C THR A 255 -13.93 10.60 9.81
N SER A 256 -15.20 10.25 9.92
CA SER A 256 -15.87 9.97 11.18
C SER A 256 -17.19 9.21 10.97
N ALA A 257 -17.63 8.46 11.98
CA ALA A 257 -18.89 7.72 11.97
C ALA A 257 -20.12 8.62 11.71
N LYS A 258 -20.09 9.87 12.15
CA LYS A 258 -21.19 10.85 11.94
C LYS A 258 -21.46 11.16 10.47
N LYS A 259 -20.46 11.02 9.60
CA LYS A 259 -20.59 11.35 8.16
C LYS A 259 -21.09 10.19 7.31
N ILE A 260 -21.16 8.97 7.85
CA ILE A 260 -21.44 7.74 7.10
C ILE A 260 -22.82 7.80 6.44
N SER A 261 -23.87 8.14 7.19
CA SER A 261 -25.24 8.16 6.66
C SER A 261 -25.41 9.09 5.45
N ALA A 262 -24.77 10.26 5.49
CA ALA A 262 -24.81 11.20 4.36
C ALA A 262 -24.03 10.63 3.14
N ARG A 263 -22.87 10.03 3.38
CA ARG A 263 -22.03 9.44 2.32
C ARG A 263 -22.70 8.24 1.64
N LEU A 264 -23.36 7.38 2.41
CA LEU A 264 -24.06 6.21 1.86
C LEU A 264 -25.31 6.61 1.06
N ARG A 265 -26.06 7.63 1.48
CA ARG A 265 -27.17 8.16 0.65
C ARG A 265 -26.67 8.74 -0.67
N HIS A 266 -25.55 9.46 -0.64
CA HIS A 266 -24.94 10.01 -1.85
C HIS A 266 -24.45 8.88 -2.80
N ALA A 267 -23.78 7.86 -2.24
CA ALA A 267 -23.35 6.69 -3.00
C ALA A 267 -24.53 5.96 -3.68
N LYS A 268 -25.64 5.81 -2.94
CA LYS A 268 -26.86 5.21 -3.51
C LYS A 268 -27.38 6.00 -4.72
N ALA A 269 -27.47 7.32 -4.59
CA ALA A 269 -27.95 8.18 -5.68
C ALA A 269 -27.03 8.07 -6.94
N GLN A 270 -25.72 8.05 -6.76
CA GLN A 270 -24.77 7.87 -7.85
C GLN A 270 -24.92 6.49 -8.53
N LEU A 271 -25.05 5.42 -7.74
CA LEU A 271 -25.22 4.07 -8.25
C LEU A 271 -26.60 3.86 -8.93
N GLU A 272 -27.64 4.55 -8.50
CA GLU A 272 -28.96 4.48 -9.14
C GLU A 272 -28.98 5.13 -10.53
N SER A 273 -28.06 6.06 -10.82
CA SER A 273 -27.96 6.74 -12.11
C SER A 273 -27.35 5.87 -13.23
N VAL A 274 -26.65 4.80 -12.88
CA VAL A 274 -26.00 3.93 -13.89
C VAL A 274 -26.86 2.73 -14.26
N GLY A 275 -26.54 2.17 -15.45
CA GLY A 275 -27.28 1.09 -16.06
C GLY A 275 -27.27 -0.23 -15.32
N SER A 276 -27.40 -1.34 -16.05
CA SER A 276 -27.41 -2.71 -15.53
C SER A 276 -26.05 -3.15 -15.00
N GLY A 277 -26.05 -4.05 -14.05
CA GLY A 277 -24.86 -4.60 -13.39
C GLY A 277 -24.99 -4.58 -11.86
N GLU A 278 -24.12 -5.28 -11.19
CA GLU A 278 -24.05 -5.21 -9.74
C GLU A 278 -23.66 -3.80 -9.30
N LYS A 279 -24.26 -3.33 -8.23
CA LYS A 279 -24.03 -2.00 -7.66
C LYS A 279 -23.52 -2.17 -6.24
N VAL A 280 -22.31 -1.69 -6.00
CA VAL A 280 -21.61 -1.89 -4.73
C VAL A 280 -21.17 -0.55 -4.15
N THR A 281 -21.27 -0.40 -2.83
CA THR A 281 -20.64 0.72 -2.12
C THR A 281 -19.47 0.18 -1.29
N TYR A 282 -18.28 0.62 -1.58
CA TYR A 282 -17.10 0.35 -0.75
C TYR A 282 -16.90 1.49 0.24
N LEU A 283 -17.01 1.16 1.53
CA LEU A 283 -16.88 2.09 2.64
C LEU A 283 -15.50 1.92 3.29
N GLY A 284 -14.55 2.78 2.95
CA GLY A 284 -13.22 2.79 3.55
C GLY A 284 -13.22 3.42 4.94
N LEU A 285 -12.85 2.65 5.96
CA LEU A 285 -12.89 3.06 7.37
C LEU A 285 -11.51 3.39 7.95
N GLN A 286 -10.46 3.51 7.12
CA GLN A 286 -9.07 3.76 7.53
C GLN A 286 -8.88 5.05 8.37
N LYS A 287 -9.80 6.02 8.24
CA LYS A 287 -9.75 7.32 8.94
C LYS A 287 -10.82 7.46 10.02
N VAL A 288 -11.55 6.38 10.33
CA VAL A 288 -12.65 6.41 11.30
C VAL A 288 -12.21 5.81 12.63
N ASN A 289 -12.26 6.59 13.70
CA ASN A 289 -11.84 6.13 15.03
C ASN A 289 -12.80 5.10 15.67
N ASP A 290 -14.11 5.19 15.40
CA ASP A 290 -15.14 4.31 15.95
C ASP A 290 -15.69 3.43 14.82
N VAL A 291 -14.96 2.37 14.52
CA VAL A 291 -15.22 1.45 13.40
C VAL A 291 -16.50 0.63 13.66
N ASP A 292 -16.73 0.17 14.89
CA ASP A 292 -17.91 -0.64 15.22
C ASP A 292 -19.20 0.15 15.04
N ARG A 293 -19.22 1.39 15.51
CA ARG A 293 -20.33 2.30 15.27
C ARG A 293 -20.52 2.60 13.78
N ALA A 294 -19.43 2.76 13.04
CA ALA A 294 -19.48 2.97 11.60
C ALA A 294 -20.14 1.80 10.87
N ARG A 295 -19.77 0.58 11.22
CA ARG A 295 -20.34 -0.64 10.67
C ARG A 295 -21.81 -0.80 11.06
N ALA A 296 -22.16 -0.54 12.30
CA ALA A 296 -23.57 -0.60 12.76
C ALA A 296 -24.46 0.36 11.98
N ILE A 297 -24.01 1.60 11.72
CA ILE A 297 -24.73 2.57 10.88
C ILE A 297 -24.88 2.05 9.45
N ALA A 298 -23.83 1.48 8.87
CA ALA A 298 -23.86 0.94 7.51
C ALA A 298 -24.80 -0.25 7.38
N ALA A 299 -24.81 -1.16 8.35
CA ALA A 299 -25.71 -2.31 8.43
C ALA A 299 -27.19 -1.88 8.53
N ASP A 300 -27.48 -0.91 9.40
CA ASP A 300 -28.84 -0.36 9.57
C ASP A 300 -29.35 0.28 8.27
N MET A 301 -28.50 1.10 7.63
CA MET A 301 -28.87 1.73 6.37
C MET A 301 -29.04 0.75 5.21
N GLN A 302 -28.24 -0.30 5.16
CA GLN A 302 -28.39 -1.35 4.15
C GLN A 302 -29.66 -2.16 4.36
N SER A 303 -29.96 -2.59 5.60
CA SER A 303 -31.19 -3.33 5.94
C SER A 303 -32.44 -2.49 5.72
N GLY A 304 -32.37 -1.20 6.00
CA GLY A 304 -33.44 -0.22 5.73
C GLY A 304 -33.56 0.22 4.26
N GLY A 305 -32.78 -0.34 3.35
CA GLY A 305 -32.81 -0.03 1.91
C GLY A 305 -32.33 1.38 1.55
N THR A 306 -31.69 2.09 2.48
CA THR A 306 -31.14 3.44 2.25
C THR A 306 -29.67 3.45 1.81
N ALA A 307 -29.03 2.29 1.76
CA ALA A 307 -27.71 2.05 1.17
C ALA A 307 -27.74 0.82 0.27
N VAL A 308 -26.82 0.75 -0.69
CA VAL A 308 -26.75 -0.31 -1.70
C VAL A 308 -25.52 -1.17 -1.46
N ASN A 309 -25.72 -2.46 -1.17
CA ASN A 309 -24.71 -3.52 -1.12
C ASN A 309 -23.36 -3.05 -0.55
N VAL A 310 -23.37 -2.65 0.73
CA VAL A 310 -22.21 -2.05 1.37
C VAL A 310 -21.18 -3.12 1.74
N TRP A 311 -19.92 -2.85 1.43
CA TRP A 311 -18.76 -3.56 1.93
C TRP A 311 -17.85 -2.60 2.67
N CYS A 312 -17.46 -2.94 3.88
CA CYS A 312 -16.55 -2.16 4.69
C CYS A 312 -15.11 -2.62 4.47
N ILE A 313 -14.21 -1.67 4.22
CA ILE A 313 -12.78 -1.91 4.26
C ILE A 313 -12.28 -1.38 5.60
N LEU A 314 -11.88 -2.28 6.48
CA LEU A 314 -11.45 -1.98 7.84
C LEU A 314 -10.08 -1.29 7.85
N PRO A 315 -9.67 -0.64 8.96
CA PRO A 315 -8.35 0.00 9.04
C PRO A 315 -7.17 -0.94 8.84
N ASP A 316 -7.33 -2.23 9.11
CA ASP A 316 -6.35 -3.29 8.83
C ASP A 316 -6.36 -3.76 7.37
N GLY A 317 -7.27 -3.26 6.55
CA GLY A 317 -7.44 -3.61 5.15
C GLY A 317 -8.35 -4.81 4.89
N GLN A 318 -8.91 -5.45 5.91
CA GLN A 318 -9.88 -6.51 5.70
C GLN A 318 -11.15 -5.98 5.02
N VAL A 319 -11.68 -6.75 4.07
CA VAL A 319 -12.97 -6.48 3.41
C VAL A 319 -14.05 -7.32 4.09
N ALA A 320 -15.04 -6.68 4.67
CA ALA A 320 -16.07 -7.31 5.46
C ALA A 320 -17.47 -6.73 5.17
N ARG A 321 -18.51 -7.49 5.46
CA ARG A 321 -19.86 -6.94 5.52
C ARG A 321 -19.99 -5.98 6.70
N PRO A 322 -20.89 -4.97 6.63
CA PRO A 322 -21.12 -4.07 7.73
C PRO A 322 -21.62 -4.74 8.99
#